data_9ee9aaf16739b52780c217422544bbf2
#
_entry.id   9ee9aaf16739b52780c217422544bbf2
#
_cell.length_a   1.000
_cell.length_b   1.000
_cell.length_c   1.000
_cell.angle_alpha   90.00
_cell.angle_beta   90.00
_cell.angle_gamma   90.00
#
_symmetry.space_group_name_H-M   'P 1'
#
loop_
_entity.id
_entity.type
_entity.pdbx_description
1 polymer ?
#
loop_
_entity_poly.entity_id
_entity_poly.type
_entity_poly.pdbx_seq_one_letter_code
_entity_poly.pdbx_strand_id
1 'polypeptide(L)'
;SAEETRTLKHITAEYDQVHEAINEQRHLDIAHIRDIIEPYRQHGVLHLGGLPMITDDMVTFVRNDLIVFGGGVLAFLIIILTAIFRKLRWIVLPLLSCFYAGLIMIGVLGLIGWKVTVISSNFLALMLIITISMNIHLIVRYLQLCRDNPGEDQFALVRTTTHKMVRPCFYTALTTIM
;
A
#
# COMPACT_ATOMS: atom_id res chain seq x y z
N SER A 1 12.08 -31.27 13.38
CA SER A 1 13.24 -31.05 14.29
C SER A 1 13.83 -29.68 14.05
N ALA A 2 14.49 -29.08 15.07
CA ALA A 2 15.07 -27.73 14.95
C ALA A 2 16.15 -27.63 13.85
N GLU A 3 16.80 -28.73 13.54
CA GLU A 3 17.84 -28.84 12.50
C GLU A 3 17.22 -28.85 11.08
N GLU A 4 16.13 -29.55 10.88
CA GLU A 4 15.35 -29.53 9.64
C GLU A 4 14.81 -28.14 9.33
N THR A 5 14.34 -27.41 10.35
CA THR A 5 13.85 -26.04 10.17
C THR A 5 14.96 -25.06 9.77
N ARG A 6 16.19 -25.26 10.27
CA ARG A 6 17.36 -24.46 9.86
C ARG A 6 17.79 -24.77 8.43
N THR A 7 17.81 -26.05 8.07
CA THR A 7 18.17 -26.50 6.71
C THR A 7 17.15 -26.00 5.69
N LEU A 8 15.85 -26.09 6.00
CA LEU A 8 14.79 -25.54 5.16
C LEU A 8 14.92 -24.02 4.97
N LYS A 9 15.20 -23.27 6.04
CA LYS A 9 15.43 -21.82 5.93
C LYS A 9 16.64 -21.48 5.06
N HIS A 10 17.73 -22.24 5.19
CA HIS A 10 18.93 -22.02 4.37
C HIS A 10 18.65 -22.29 2.89
N ILE A 11 18.02 -23.44 2.58
CA ILE A 11 17.66 -23.80 1.20
C ILE A 11 16.66 -22.79 0.62
N THR A 12 15.69 -22.33 1.41
CA THR A 12 14.73 -21.32 0.95
C THR A 12 15.43 -19.99 0.65
N ALA A 13 16.37 -19.56 1.49
CA ALA A 13 17.12 -18.33 1.26
C ALA A 13 18.00 -18.41 0.01
N GLU A 14 18.66 -19.55 -0.19
CA GLU A 14 19.48 -19.81 -1.39
C GLU A 14 18.60 -19.87 -2.65
N TYR A 15 17.46 -20.54 -2.58
CA TYR A 15 16.49 -20.56 -3.66
C TYR A 15 15.96 -19.14 -4.01
N ASP A 16 15.67 -18.34 -3.00
CA ASP A 16 15.18 -16.97 -3.22
C ASP A 16 16.25 -16.10 -3.88
N GLN A 17 17.52 -16.21 -3.49
CA GLN A 17 18.63 -15.47 -4.13
C GLN A 17 18.83 -15.88 -5.61
N VAL A 18 18.80 -17.17 -5.88
CA VAL A 18 18.93 -17.69 -7.26
C VAL A 18 17.73 -17.26 -8.09
N HIS A 19 16.54 -17.30 -7.51
CA HIS A 19 15.31 -16.90 -8.19
C HIS A 19 15.27 -15.41 -8.50
N GLU A 20 15.74 -14.55 -7.59
CA GLU A 20 15.89 -13.11 -7.84
C GLU A 20 16.89 -12.84 -8.97
N ALA A 21 18.06 -13.46 -8.93
CA ALA A 21 19.07 -13.32 -9.98
C ALA A 21 18.57 -13.76 -11.37
N ILE A 22 17.83 -14.88 -11.42
CA ILE A 22 17.19 -15.36 -12.65
C ILE A 22 16.11 -14.38 -13.15
N ASN A 23 15.32 -13.80 -12.26
CA ASN A 23 14.29 -12.84 -12.65
C ASN A 23 14.89 -11.54 -13.18
N GLU A 24 15.97 -11.04 -12.57
CA GLU A 24 16.67 -9.85 -13.05
C GLU A 24 17.30 -10.10 -14.43
N GLN A 25 17.97 -11.24 -14.60
CA GLN A 25 18.53 -11.62 -15.90
C GLN A 25 17.44 -11.78 -16.96
N ARG A 26 16.30 -12.37 -16.62
CA ARG A 26 15.16 -12.53 -17.50
C ARG A 26 14.55 -11.18 -17.93
N HIS A 27 14.50 -10.23 -17.02
CA HIS A 27 14.05 -8.87 -17.33
C HIS A 27 14.97 -8.20 -18.36
N LEU A 28 16.29 -8.34 -18.21
CA LEU A 28 17.28 -7.81 -19.16
C LEU A 28 17.19 -8.52 -20.52
N ASP A 29 17.01 -9.82 -20.54
CA ASP A 29 16.85 -10.60 -21.76
C ASP A 29 15.60 -10.21 -22.54
N ILE A 30 14.47 -9.98 -21.84
CA ILE A 30 13.22 -9.52 -22.45
C ILE A 30 13.38 -8.11 -23.01
N ALA A 31 14.05 -7.20 -22.30
CA ALA A 31 14.35 -5.86 -22.79
C ALA A 31 15.20 -5.92 -24.06
N HIS A 32 16.25 -6.75 -24.06
CA HIS A 32 17.14 -6.93 -25.22
C HIS A 32 16.40 -7.51 -26.43
N ILE A 33 15.52 -8.47 -26.24
CA ILE A 33 14.68 -9.00 -27.32
C ILE A 33 13.76 -7.91 -27.89
N ARG A 34 13.19 -7.05 -27.04
CA ARG A 34 12.37 -5.92 -27.49
C ARG A 34 13.16 -4.93 -28.34
N ASP A 35 14.40 -4.61 -27.94
CA ASP A 35 15.28 -3.75 -28.71
C ASP A 35 15.63 -4.31 -30.09
N ILE A 36 15.80 -5.64 -30.17
CA ILE A 36 16.04 -6.33 -31.44
C ILE A 36 14.80 -6.29 -32.36
N ILE A 37 13.60 -6.39 -31.79
CA ILE A 37 12.34 -6.40 -32.55
C ILE A 37 11.93 -5.00 -33.01
N GLU A 38 12.30 -3.95 -32.27
CA GLU A 38 11.86 -2.57 -32.52
C GLU A 38 12.07 -2.10 -33.97
N PRO A 39 13.26 -2.27 -34.61
CA PRO A 39 13.45 -1.86 -35.99
C PRO A 39 12.58 -2.63 -37.01
N TYR A 40 12.14 -3.83 -36.66
CA TYR A 40 11.30 -4.65 -37.56
C TYR A 40 9.81 -4.28 -37.49
N ARG A 41 9.38 -3.48 -36.54
CA ARG A 41 7.99 -2.99 -36.42
C ARG A 41 7.56 -2.12 -37.60
N GLN A 42 8.50 -1.59 -38.36
CA GLN A 42 8.22 -0.86 -39.61
C GLN A 42 7.65 -1.75 -40.71
N HIS A 43 7.91 -3.06 -40.65
CA HIS A 43 7.51 -4.03 -41.67
C HIS A 43 6.26 -4.83 -41.28
N GLY A 44 5.82 -4.76 -40.01
CA GLY A 44 4.65 -5.46 -39.54
C GLY A 44 4.42 -5.30 -38.05
N VAL A 45 3.24 -5.75 -37.56
CA VAL A 45 2.91 -5.75 -36.15
C VAL A 45 3.49 -7.02 -35.51
N LEU A 46 4.58 -6.81 -34.78
CA LEU A 46 5.27 -7.89 -34.06
C LEU A 46 4.87 -7.86 -32.58
N HIS A 47 4.42 -9.01 -32.09
CA HIS A 47 4.10 -9.21 -30.68
C HIS A 47 5.07 -10.23 -30.08
N LEU A 48 5.74 -9.84 -29.00
CA LEU A 48 6.47 -10.77 -28.16
C LEU A 48 5.47 -11.45 -27.23
N GLY A 49 5.54 -12.77 -27.10
CA GLY A 49 4.64 -13.55 -26.24
C GLY A 49 5.39 -14.62 -25.47
N GLY A 50 4.80 -15.07 -24.37
CA GLY A 50 5.32 -16.15 -23.52
C GLY A 50 5.11 -15.87 -22.05
N LEU A 51 5.03 -16.93 -21.24
CA LEU A 51 4.83 -16.85 -19.80
C LEU A 51 5.88 -15.95 -19.08
N PRO A 52 7.18 -16.05 -19.39
CA PRO A 52 8.18 -15.20 -18.76
C PRO A 52 7.97 -13.71 -19.02
N MET A 53 7.60 -13.35 -20.27
CA MET A 53 7.32 -11.97 -20.67
C MET A 53 6.06 -11.44 -19.97
N ILE A 54 4.99 -12.24 -19.90
CA ILE A 54 3.75 -11.84 -19.23
C ILE A 54 4.00 -11.58 -17.74
N THR A 55 4.79 -12.42 -17.09
CA THR A 55 5.15 -12.24 -15.68
C THR A 55 5.95 -10.96 -15.45
N ASP A 56 6.93 -10.69 -16.30
CA ASP A 56 7.77 -9.50 -16.25
C ASP A 56 6.95 -8.22 -16.48
N ASP A 57 6.09 -8.22 -17.49
CA ASP A 57 5.17 -7.11 -17.76
C ASP A 57 4.20 -6.88 -16.60
N MET A 58 3.63 -7.93 -16.00
CA MET A 58 2.76 -7.79 -14.84
C MET A 58 3.46 -7.12 -13.66
N VAL A 59 4.68 -7.52 -13.34
CA VAL A 59 5.47 -6.90 -12.25
C VAL A 59 5.75 -5.43 -12.56
N THR A 60 6.14 -5.15 -13.80
CA THR A 60 6.42 -3.77 -14.25
C THR A 60 5.17 -2.90 -14.22
N PHE A 61 4.03 -3.39 -14.69
CA PHE A 61 2.76 -2.67 -14.65
C PHE A 61 2.31 -2.39 -13.22
N VAL A 62 2.36 -3.39 -12.34
CA VAL A 62 1.99 -3.21 -10.92
C VAL A 62 2.88 -2.18 -10.24
N ARG A 63 4.18 -2.21 -10.52
CA ARG A 63 5.11 -1.20 -9.97
C ARG A 63 4.77 0.20 -10.47
N ASN A 64 4.52 0.33 -11.76
CA ASN A 64 4.17 1.63 -12.36
C ASN A 64 2.81 2.13 -11.84
N ASP A 65 1.82 1.26 -11.74
CA ASP A 65 0.50 1.58 -11.17
C ASP A 65 0.61 2.04 -9.71
N LEU A 66 1.42 1.38 -8.89
CA LEU A 66 1.65 1.80 -7.51
C LEU A 66 2.26 3.20 -7.43
N ILE A 67 3.19 3.55 -8.31
CA ILE A 67 3.84 4.87 -8.31
C ILE A 67 2.89 5.93 -8.87
N VAL A 68 2.30 5.70 -10.04
CA VAL A 68 1.48 6.71 -10.74
C VAL A 68 0.12 6.84 -10.07
N PHE A 69 -0.56 5.73 -9.84
CA PHE A 69 -1.89 5.73 -9.25
C PHE A 69 -1.83 6.04 -7.74
N GLY A 70 -0.90 5.42 -7.02
CA GLY A 70 -0.70 5.70 -5.60
C GLY A 70 -0.29 7.15 -5.35
N GLY A 71 0.62 7.69 -6.15
CA GLY A 71 1.02 9.10 -6.10
C GLY A 71 -0.13 10.04 -6.47
N GLY A 72 -0.90 9.72 -7.50
CA GLY A 72 -2.08 10.47 -7.92
C GLY A 72 -3.17 10.53 -6.86
N VAL A 73 -3.50 9.39 -6.26
CA VAL A 73 -4.48 9.30 -5.16
C VAL A 73 -3.98 10.09 -3.94
N LEU A 74 -2.70 9.99 -3.60
CA LEU A 74 -2.12 10.72 -2.48
C LEU A 74 -2.16 12.23 -2.71
N ALA A 75 -1.81 12.70 -3.90
CA ALA A 75 -1.90 14.10 -4.27
C ALA A 75 -3.35 14.61 -4.21
N PHE A 76 -4.30 13.86 -4.75
CA PHE A 76 -5.72 14.16 -4.71
C PHE A 76 -6.26 14.25 -3.28
N LEU A 77 -5.85 13.32 -2.41
CA LEU A 77 -6.19 13.35 -0.98
C LEU A 77 -5.64 14.59 -0.29
N ILE A 78 -4.39 14.98 -0.56
CA ILE A 78 -3.80 16.19 -0.01
C ILE A 78 -4.61 17.43 -0.43
N ILE A 79 -5.01 17.50 -1.71
CA ILE A 79 -5.81 18.61 -2.23
C ILE A 79 -7.16 18.68 -1.51
N ILE A 80 -7.88 17.57 -1.39
CA ILE A 80 -9.18 17.53 -0.70
C ILE A 80 -9.04 17.90 0.78
N LEU A 81 -8.08 17.29 1.50
CA LEU A 81 -7.87 17.61 2.91
C LEU A 81 -7.49 19.08 3.10
N THR A 82 -6.71 19.65 2.19
CA THR A 82 -6.35 21.07 2.22
C THR A 82 -7.57 21.96 2.02
N ALA A 83 -8.44 21.61 1.07
CA ALA A 83 -9.67 22.35 0.80
C ALA A 83 -10.64 22.33 2.00
N ILE A 84 -10.76 21.18 2.68
CA ILE A 84 -11.68 20.99 3.82
C ILE A 84 -11.12 21.61 5.10
N PHE A 85 -9.90 21.31 5.46
CA PHE A 85 -9.36 21.65 6.79
C PHE A 85 -8.58 22.95 6.83
N ARG A 86 -8.05 23.43 5.71
CA ARG A 86 -7.29 24.70 5.57
C ARG A 86 -6.16 24.92 6.59
N LYS A 87 -5.82 23.91 7.39
CA LYS A 87 -4.72 23.90 8.40
C LYS A 87 -3.85 22.68 8.18
N LEU A 88 -2.57 22.91 7.99
CA LEU A 88 -1.57 21.87 7.67
C LEU A 88 -1.55 20.72 8.71
N ARG A 89 -1.76 21.04 9.99
CA ARG A 89 -1.78 20.05 11.08
C ARG A 89 -2.80 18.94 10.85
N TRP A 90 -3.98 19.26 10.31
CA TRP A 90 -5.06 18.29 10.06
C TRP A 90 -4.89 17.50 8.78
N ILE A 91 -3.94 17.90 7.93
CA ILE A 91 -3.55 17.17 6.73
C ILE A 91 -2.46 16.15 7.05
N VAL A 92 -1.45 16.59 7.81
CA VAL A 92 -0.28 15.75 8.14
C VAL A 92 -0.67 14.58 9.05
N LEU A 93 -1.60 14.77 9.98
CA LEU A 93 -1.97 13.77 10.97
C LEU A 93 -2.55 12.49 10.35
N PRO A 94 -3.57 12.53 9.45
CA PRO A 94 -4.06 11.33 8.79
C PRO A 94 -3.03 10.69 7.85
N LEU A 95 -2.22 11.49 7.15
CA LEU A 95 -1.17 10.97 6.28
C LEU A 95 -0.11 10.20 7.06
N LEU A 96 0.33 10.77 8.19
CA LEU A 96 1.30 10.11 9.07
C LEU A 96 0.72 8.82 9.66
N SER A 97 -0.55 8.83 10.07
CA SER A 97 -1.25 7.64 10.56
C SER A 97 -1.32 6.54 9.49
N CYS A 98 -1.63 6.89 8.23
CA CYS A 98 -1.64 5.95 7.12
C CYS A 98 -0.25 5.38 6.82
N PHE A 99 0.77 6.23 6.85
CA PHE A 99 2.15 5.79 6.66
C PHE A 99 2.57 4.79 7.75
N TYR A 100 2.26 5.08 9.01
CA TYR A 100 2.53 4.18 10.13
C TYR A 100 1.77 2.85 10.01
N ALA A 101 0.51 2.89 9.64
CA ALA A 101 -0.30 1.68 9.43
C ALA A 101 0.28 0.82 8.31
N GLY A 102 0.71 1.43 7.19
CA GLY A 102 1.38 0.75 6.09
C GLY A 102 2.71 0.10 6.51
N LEU A 103 3.55 0.83 7.27
CA LEU A 103 4.81 0.30 7.80
C LEU A 103 4.60 -0.90 8.73
N ILE A 104 3.65 -0.80 9.67
CA ILE A 104 3.34 -1.90 10.58
C ILE A 104 2.87 -3.12 9.79
N MET A 105 2.02 -2.91 8.80
CA MET A 105 1.48 -3.98 7.96
C MET A 105 2.59 -4.70 7.18
N ILE A 106 3.46 -3.94 6.50
CA ILE A 106 4.59 -4.50 5.74
C ILE A 106 5.56 -5.20 6.71
N GLY A 107 5.81 -4.61 7.88
CA GLY A 107 6.65 -5.20 8.91
C GLY A 107 6.11 -6.54 9.43
N VAL A 108 4.81 -6.63 9.69
CA VAL A 108 4.16 -7.87 10.12
C VAL A 108 4.21 -8.95 9.03
N LEU A 109 3.92 -8.58 7.78
CA LEU A 109 4.02 -9.52 6.63
C LEU A 109 5.46 -10.04 6.46
N GLY A 110 6.46 -9.16 6.59
CA GLY A 110 7.88 -9.54 6.56
C GLY A 110 8.28 -10.47 7.70
N LEU A 111 7.76 -10.23 8.92
CA LEU A 111 8.03 -11.10 10.08
C LEU A 111 7.41 -12.50 9.93
N ILE A 112 6.24 -12.60 9.31
CA ILE A 112 5.58 -13.88 9.05
C ILE A 112 6.22 -14.61 7.86
N GLY A 113 7.03 -13.90 7.05
CA GLY A 113 7.68 -14.45 5.85
C GLY A 113 6.70 -14.67 4.69
N TRP A 114 5.58 -13.96 4.68
CA TRP A 114 4.63 -14.05 3.57
C TRP A 114 5.15 -13.26 2.37
N LYS A 115 5.26 -13.94 1.23
CA LYS A 115 5.62 -13.30 -0.04
C LYS A 115 4.41 -12.48 -0.54
N VAL A 116 4.64 -11.20 -0.76
CA VAL A 116 3.63 -10.31 -1.34
C VAL A 116 3.53 -10.64 -2.83
N THR A 117 2.37 -11.11 -3.24
CA THR A 117 2.05 -11.38 -4.65
C THR A 117 1.40 -10.16 -5.30
N VAL A 118 1.32 -10.16 -6.63
CA VAL A 118 0.64 -9.11 -7.41
C VAL A 118 -0.81 -8.90 -6.94
N ILE A 119 -1.50 -9.99 -6.58
CA ILE A 119 -2.88 -9.94 -6.06
C ILE A 119 -2.92 -9.32 -4.66
N SER A 120 -1.92 -9.61 -3.83
CA SER A 120 -1.82 -9.06 -2.46
C SER A 120 -1.50 -7.57 -2.43
N SER A 121 -0.90 -7.00 -3.48
CA SER A 121 -0.58 -5.56 -3.52
C SER A 121 -1.83 -4.69 -3.47
N ASN A 122 -2.96 -5.16 -4.00
CA ASN A 122 -4.24 -4.45 -3.95
C ASN A 122 -4.80 -4.32 -2.52
N PHE A 123 -4.44 -5.23 -1.62
CA PHE A 123 -4.81 -5.18 -0.21
C PHE A 123 -4.23 -3.95 0.51
N LEU A 124 -3.02 -3.52 0.14
CA LEU A 124 -2.41 -2.31 0.70
C LEU A 124 -3.25 -1.06 0.38
N ALA A 125 -3.75 -0.95 -0.86
CA ALA A 125 -4.60 0.16 -1.28
C ALA A 125 -5.92 0.17 -0.50
N LEU A 126 -6.57 -0.97 -0.33
CA LEU A 126 -7.81 -1.09 0.45
C LEU A 126 -7.59 -0.69 1.91
N MET A 127 -6.51 -1.15 2.53
CA MET A 127 -6.16 -0.79 3.90
C MET A 127 -5.93 0.72 4.06
N LEU A 128 -5.23 1.36 3.11
CA LEU A 128 -5.02 2.80 3.14
C LEU A 128 -6.34 3.57 3.04
N ILE A 129 -7.26 3.17 2.16
CA ILE A 129 -8.57 3.80 2.00
C ILE A 129 -9.38 3.72 3.30
N ILE A 130 -9.42 2.55 3.93
CA ILE A 130 -10.14 2.35 5.21
C ILE A 130 -9.52 3.20 6.31
N THR A 131 -8.18 3.21 6.41
CA THR A 131 -7.45 3.98 7.43
C THR A 131 -7.68 5.48 7.27
N ILE A 132 -7.64 6.01 6.06
CA ILE A 132 -7.90 7.43 5.77
C ILE A 132 -9.35 7.78 6.12
N SER A 133 -10.31 6.96 5.72
CA SER A 133 -11.72 7.16 6.02
C SER A 133 -11.98 7.28 7.53
N MET A 134 -11.42 6.34 8.31
CA MET A 134 -11.52 6.37 9.77
C MET A 134 -10.89 7.62 10.39
N ASN A 135 -9.71 8.02 9.91
CA ASN A 135 -9.04 9.23 10.38
C ASN A 135 -9.85 10.50 10.10
N ILE A 136 -10.44 10.61 8.91
CA ILE A 136 -11.29 11.76 8.54
C ILE A 136 -12.51 11.84 9.47
N HIS A 137 -13.21 10.74 9.69
CA HIS A 137 -14.35 10.70 10.60
C HIS A 137 -13.98 11.14 12.03
N LEU A 138 -12.84 10.67 12.53
CA LEU A 138 -12.33 11.02 13.85
C LEU A 138 -12.00 12.51 13.95
N ILE A 139 -11.32 13.06 12.95
CA ILE A 139 -10.97 14.49 12.91
C ILE A 139 -12.21 15.37 12.81
N VAL A 140 -13.14 15.04 11.93
CA VAL A 140 -14.39 15.79 11.80
C VAL A 140 -15.17 15.82 13.11
N ARG A 141 -15.26 14.68 13.78
CA ARG A 141 -15.93 14.58 15.08
C ARG A 141 -15.24 15.40 16.16
N TYR A 142 -13.91 15.36 16.19
CA TYR A 142 -13.12 16.19 17.11
C TYR A 142 -13.36 17.68 16.86
N LEU A 143 -13.33 18.13 15.62
CA LEU A 143 -13.57 19.52 15.26
C LEU A 143 -15.01 19.98 15.60
N GLN A 144 -16.01 19.11 15.46
CA GLN A 144 -17.37 19.38 15.91
C GLN A 144 -17.41 19.60 17.43
N LEU A 145 -16.82 18.69 18.21
CA LEU A 145 -16.77 18.82 19.66
C LEU A 145 -16.04 20.07 20.13
N CYS A 146 -14.93 20.45 19.47
CA CYS A 146 -14.24 21.70 19.75
C CYS A 146 -15.10 22.94 19.46
N ARG A 147 -15.98 22.87 18.47
CA ARG A 147 -16.90 23.97 18.13
C ARG A 147 -18.07 24.07 19.12
N ASP A 148 -18.59 22.90 19.54
CA ASP A 148 -19.75 22.83 20.43
C ASP A 148 -19.39 23.19 21.89
N ASN A 149 -18.13 22.99 22.27
CA ASN A 149 -17.62 23.23 23.63
C ASN A 149 -16.36 24.12 23.61
N PRO A 150 -16.52 25.43 23.29
CA PRO A 150 -15.38 26.35 23.31
C PRO A 150 -14.95 26.62 24.76
N GLY A 151 -13.83 26.07 25.19
CA GLY A 151 -13.27 26.26 26.52
C GLY A 151 -13.01 24.99 27.31
N GLU A 152 -13.43 23.83 26.82
CA GLU A 152 -13.02 22.54 27.38
C GLU A 152 -11.56 22.25 27.09
N ASP A 153 -10.93 21.53 28.03
CA ASP A 153 -9.55 21.07 27.87
C ASP A 153 -9.40 20.14 26.67
N GLN A 154 -8.33 20.34 25.91
CA GLN A 154 -8.03 19.54 24.71
C GLN A 154 -7.96 18.03 25.00
N PHE A 155 -7.43 17.65 26.17
CA PHE A 155 -7.36 16.26 26.57
C PHE A 155 -8.74 15.64 26.79
N ALA A 156 -9.65 16.37 27.42
CA ALA A 156 -11.05 15.94 27.61
C ALA A 156 -11.79 15.77 26.28
N LEU A 157 -11.59 16.69 25.33
CA LEU A 157 -12.18 16.64 24.00
C LEU A 157 -11.66 15.43 23.20
N VAL A 158 -10.36 15.16 23.22
CA VAL A 158 -9.77 13.99 22.55
C VAL A 158 -10.31 12.69 23.16
N ARG A 159 -10.34 12.58 24.49
CA ARG A 159 -10.88 11.41 25.20
C ARG A 159 -12.34 11.16 24.84
N THR A 160 -13.15 12.19 24.85
CA THR A 160 -14.58 12.12 24.51
C THR A 160 -14.79 11.72 23.04
N THR A 161 -13.99 12.29 22.13
CA THR A 161 -14.02 11.93 20.71
C THR A 161 -13.68 10.45 20.51
N THR A 162 -12.58 9.99 21.09
CA THR A 162 -12.13 8.60 20.98
C THR A 162 -13.18 7.65 21.53
N HIS A 163 -13.74 7.92 22.71
CA HIS A 163 -14.75 7.08 23.31
C HIS A 163 -16.04 6.97 22.48
N LYS A 164 -16.46 8.08 21.87
CA LYS A 164 -17.64 8.11 20.98
C LYS A 164 -17.39 7.42 19.63
N MET A 165 -16.14 7.42 19.13
CA MET A 165 -15.79 6.85 17.84
C MET A 165 -15.35 5.40 17.89
N VAL A 166 -14.97 4.87 19.05
CA VAL A 166 -14.56 3.44 19.19
C VAL A 166 -15.65 2.50 18.72
N ARG A 167 -16.92 2.74 19.11
CA ARG A 167 -18.05 1.86 18.73
C ARG A 167 -18.27 1.82 17.21
N PRO A 168 -18.50 2.94 16.50
CA PRO A 168 -18.68 2.91 15.04
C PRO A 168 -17.45 2.38 14.31
N CYS A 169 -16.23 2.73 14.74
CA CYS A 169 -15.00 2.21 14.14
C CYS A 169 -14.89 0.69 14.29
N PHE A 170 -15.25 0.15 15.46
CA PHE A 170 -15.26 -1.29 15.70
C PHE A 170 -16.26 -2.01 14.79
N TYR A 171 -17.49 -1.48 14.66
CA TYR A 171 -18.48 -2.06 13.76
C TYR A 171 -18.06 -2.02 12.29
N THR A 172 -17.45 -0.91 11.86
CA THR A 172 -16.94 -0.82 10.48
C THR A 172 -15.82 -1.83 10.24
N ALA A 173 -14.88 -1.98 11.18
CA ALA A 173 -13.85 -3.00 11.07
C ALA A 173 -14.43 -4.42 11.02
N LEU A 174 -15.40 -4.72 11.88
CA LEU A 174 -16.07 -6.02 11.93
C LEU A 174 -16.80 -6.34 10.62
N THR A 175 -17.53 -5.38 10.05
CA THR A 175 -18.24 -5.57 8.77
C THR A 175 -17.31 -5.69 7.57
N THR A 176 -16.08 -5.20 7.67
CA THR A 176 -15.08 -5.33 6.59
C THR A 176 -14.40 -6.70 6.62
N ILE A 177 -14.33 -7.36 7.77
CA ILE A 177 -13.72 -8.69 7.94
C ILE A 177 -14.69 -9.81 7.54
N MET A 178 -16.01 -9.60 7.65
CA MET A 178 -17.04 -10.55 7.22
C MET A 178 -17.24 -10.57 5.71
#